data_31224783d3f148df3a6c8389014af09a
#
_entry.id   31224783d3f148df3a6c8389014af09a
#
_cell.length_a   1.000
_cell.length_b   1.000
_cell.length_c   1.000
_cell.angle_alpha   90.00
_cell.angle_beta   90.00
_cell.angle_gamma   90.00
#
_symmetry.space_group_name_H-M   'P 1'
#
loop_
_entity.id
_entity.type
_entity.pdbx_description
1 polymer ?
#
loop_
_entity_poly.entity_id
_entity_poly.type
_entity_poly.pdbx_seq_one_letter_code
_entity_poly.pdbx_strand_id
1 'polypeptide(L)'
;SGPDVRSVLQGQTTKNFQTLPLNRAIDGAFCNLKGRVIADFTAVMTSDERALLRTDAGVAQALQTHLGKYLMFSKTTLTLLTWNCWGCSHSSPPIASDDLIVVPRSASLYEVWCDNTGAPDHVITQDAWRYERFLRGEARICEATMHQFLPQDLNYDLQGIIDFDKGCYTGQEIVARLHYRGSPNRRLSLHAITRPTAPPYTDKHTRRS
;
A
#
# COMPACT_ATOMS: atom_id res chain seq x y z
N SER A 1 -13.44 -8.57 8.64
CA SER A 1 -13.52 -9.76 9.50
C SER A 1 -14.60 -10.71 9.02
N GLY A 2 -14.45 -12.00 9.32
CA GLY A 2 -15.40 -13.06 9.00
C GLY A 2 -14.72 -14.30 8.44
N PRO A 3 -15.41 -15.47 8.40
CA PRO A 3 -14.81 -16.74 8.01
C PRO A 3 -14.27 -16.77 6.57
N ASP A 4 -14.79 -15.91 5.69
CA ASP A 4 -14.36 -15.87 4.29
C ASP A 4 -13.27 -14.82 4.02
N VAL A 5 -12.71 -14.16 5.04
CA VAL A 5 -11.77 -13.03 4.86
C VAL A 5 -10.56 -13.40 4.02
N ARG A 6 -9.96 -14.58 4.26
CA ARG A 6 -8.82 -15.07 3.47
C ARG A 6 -9.19 -15.27 1.99
N SER A 7 -10.34 -15.87 1.72
CA SER A 7 -10.81 -16.13 0.36
C SER A 7 -11.12 -14.85 -0.40
N VAL A 8 -11.76 -13.89 0.27
CA VAL A 8 -12.06 -12.57 -0.30
C VAL A 8 -10.77 -11.85 -0.65
N LEU A 9 -9.83 -11.74 0.29
CA LEU A 9 -8.56 -11.06 0.05
C LEU A 9 -7.70 -11.80 -0.98
N GLN A 10 -7.75 -13.14 -1.01
CA GLN A 10 -7.11 -13.93 -2.05
C GLN A 10 -7.62 -13.59 -3.44
N GLY A 11 -8.93 -13.45 -3.64
CA GLY A 11 -9.54 -13.16 -4.93
C GLY A 11 -9.48 -11.68 -5.33
N GLN A 12 -9.14 -10.76 -4.44
CA GLN A 12 -9.17 -9.33 -4.71
C GLN A 12 -7.80 -8.66 -4.71
N THR A 13 -6.75 -9.31 -4.23
CA THR A 13 -5.43 -8.70 -4.04
C THR A 13 -4.32 -9.40 -4.80
N THR A 14 -3.21 -8.72 -4.98
CA THR A 14 -2.00 -9.27 -5.59
C THR A 14 -1.23 -10.24 -4.69
N LYS A 15 -1.64 -10.40 -3.41
CA LYS A 15 -0.93 -11.22 -2.40
C LYS A 15 -1.65 -12.52 -2.08
N ASN A 16 -0.86 -13.53 -1.69
CA ASN A 16 -1.38 -14.81 -1.26
C ASN A 16 -1.80 -14.76 0.21
N PHE A 17 -3.11 -14.67 0.46
CA PHE A 17 -3.70 -14.68 1.80
C PHE A 17 -3.99 -16.08 2.34
N GLN A 18 -4.00 -17.11 1.49
CA GLN A 18 -4.29 -18.49 1.95
C GLN A 18 -3.20 -19.03 2.88
N THR A 19 -1.96 -18.69 2.58
CA THR A 19 -0.79 -19.18 3.33
C THR A 19 -0.14 -18.10 4.18
N LEU A 20 -0.74 -16.91 4.29
CA LEU A 20 -0.18 -15.82 5.09
C LEU A 20 -0.21 -16.19 6.58
N PRO A 21 0.96 -16.26 7.25
CA PRO A 21 1.02 -16.48 8.70
C PRO A 21 0.35 -15.34 9.48
N LEU A 22 -0.18 -15.68 10.64
CA LEU A 22 -0.72 -14.68 11.58
C LEU A 22 0.40 -13.74 12.05
N ASN A 23 0.04 -12.49 12.32
CA ASN A 23 0.90 -11.43 12.84
C ASN A 23 2.12 -11.10 11.96
N ARG A 24 2.11 -11.53 10.71
CA ARG A 24 3.10 -11.15 9.70
C ARG A 24 2.52 -10.07 8.79
N ALA A 25 3.25 -8.96 8.66
CA ALA A 25 2.89 -7.88 7.74
C ALA A 25 3.29 -8.23 6.30
N ILE A 26 2.42 -7.89 5.35
CA ILE A 26 2.70 -7.96 3.91
C ILE A 26 2.22 -6.67 3.23
N ASP A 27 2.93 -6.27 2.19
CA ASP A 27 2.47 -5.23 1.28
C ASP A 27 1.81 -5.86 0.05
N GLY A 28 0.72 -5.26 -0.44
CA GLY A 28 -0.04 -5.75 -1.58
C GLY A 28 -0.79 -4.62 -2.27
N ALA A 29 -1.54 -4.96 -3.32
CA ALA A 29 -2.36 -4.03 -4.06
C ALA A 29 -3.72 -4.64 -4.45
N PHE A 30 -4.71 -3.77 -4.58
CA PHE A 30 -5.99 -4.05 -5.23
C PHE A 30 -5.95 -3.49 -6.64
N CYS A 31 -6.41 -4.26 -7.61
CA CYS A 31 -6.47 -3.86 -9.00
C CYS A 31 -7.92 -3.86 -9.52
N ASN A 32 -8.18 -3.03 -10.52
CA ASN A 32 -9.41 -3.14 -11.29
C ASN A 32 -9.28 -4.20 -12.41
N LEU A 33 -10.35 -4.47 -13.15
CA LEU A 33 -10.36 -5.46 -14.24
C LEU A 33 -9.36 -5.14 -15.37
N LYS A 34 -8.91 -3.88 -15.49
CA LYS A 34 -7.88 -3.47 -16.45
C LYS A 34 -6.46 -3.58 -15.88
N GLY A 35 -6.29 -4.24 -14.73
CA GLY A 35 -5.01 -4.42 -14.04
C GLY A 35 -4.44 -3.15 -13.40
N ARG A 36 -5.19 -2.02 -13.40
CA ARG A 36 -4.69 -0.77 -12.81
C ARG A 36 -4.93 -0.76 -11.31
N VAL A 37 -3.94 -0.25 -10.57
CA VAL A 37 -3.99 -0.20 -9.11
C VAL A 37 -5.07 0.75 -8.63
N ILE A 38 -5.95 0.25 -7.77
CA ILE A 38 -6.97 1.04 -7.06
C ILE A 38 -6.36 1.58 -5.77
N ALA A 39 -5.74 0.69 -5.01
CA ALA A 39 -5.09 0.98 -3.74
C ALA A 39 -3.93 0.04 -3.52
N ASP A 40 -2.87 0.51 -2.92
CA ASP A 40 -1.90 -0.34 -2.26
C ASP A 40 -2.21 -0.41 -0.77
N PHE A 41 -1.74 -1.45 -0.13
CA PHE A 41 -1.97 -1.67 1.29
C PHE A 41 -0.80 -2.36 1.97
N THR A 42 -0.75 -2.20 3.28
CA THR A 42 -0.05 -3.12 4.17
C THR A 42 -1.11 -3.88 4.94
N ALA A 43 -0.97 -5.19 5.08
CA ALA A 43 -1.94 -6.03 5.78
C ALA A 43 -1.26 -6.92 6.82
N VAL A 44 -2.02 -7.19 7.90
CA VAL A 44 -1.67 -8.16 8.93
C VAL A 44 -2.91 -9.01 9.22
N MET A 45 -2.76 -10.34 9.19
CA MET A 45 -3.77 -11.26 9.71
C MET A 45 -3.61 -11.35 11.23
N THR A 46 -4.58 -10.88 12.00
CA THR A 46 -4.56 -11.01 13.48
C THR A 46 -5.23 -12.29 13.97
N SER A 47 -6.08 -12.89 13.13
CA SER A 47 -6.59 -14.25 13.29
C SER A 47 -6.96 -14.81 11.91
N ASP A 48 -7.40 -16.08 11.84
CA ASP A 48 -7.85 -16.66 10.56
C ASP A 48 -9.08 -15.95 9.97
N GLU A 49 -9.84 -15.27 10.81
CA GLU A 49 -11.06 -14.55 10.43
C GLU A 49 -10.93 -13.03 10.50
N ARG A 50 -9.73 -12.48 10.78
CA ARG A 50 -9.53 -11.04 10.91
C ARG A 50 -8.24 -10.58 10.24
N ALA A 51 -8.38 -9.64 9.29
CA ALA A 51 -7.28 -8.90 8.70
C ALA A 51 -7.40 -7.42 9.03
N LEU A 52 -6.28 -6.77 9.34
CA LEU A 52 -6.14 -5.33 9.37
C LEU A 52 -5.41 -4.88 8.12
N LEU A 53 -5.95 -3.88 7.43
CA LEU A 53 -5.35 -3.30 6.23
C LEU A 53 -5.15 -1.81 6.44
N ARG A 54 -3.94 -1.33 6.20
CA ARG A 54 -3.63 0.09 6.15
C ARG A 54 -3.44 0.51 4.69
N THR A 55 -4.17 1.53 4.25
CA THR A 55 -4.02 2.21 2.95
C THR A 55 -3.99 3.72 3.16
N ASP A 56 -3.85 4.49 2.09
CA ASP A 56 -4.00 5.95 2.13
C ASP A 56 -5.42 6.35 2.53
N ALA A 57 -5.57 7.33 3.43
CA ALA A 57 -6.86 7.74 3.94
C ALA A 57 -7.81 8.25 2.85
N GLY A 58 -7.29 8.96 1.83
CA GLY A 58 -8.07 9.44 0.69
C GLY A 58 -8.58 8.33 -0.23
N VAL A 59 -7.99 7.13 -0.13
CA VAL A 59 -8.36 5.96 -0.95
C VAL A 59 -9.29 5.01 -0.20
N ALA A 60 -9.28 5.02 1.13
CA ALA A 60 -9.94 4.02 1.98
C ALA A 60 -11.44 3.91 1.71
N GLN A 61 -12.18 5.02 1.59
CA GLN A 61 -13.62 5.03 1.33
C GLN A 61 -13.95 4.49 -0.07
N ALA A 62 -13.17 4.87 -1.08
CA ALA A 62 -13.34 4.39 -2.45
C ALA A 62 -13.06 2.88 -2.53
N LEU A 63 -12.05 2.40 -1.82
CA LEU A 63 -11.73 0.98 -1.71
C LEU A 63 -12.86 0.20 -1.01
N GLN A 64 -13.42 0.73 0.09
CA GLN A 64 -14.56 0.13 0.77
C GLN A 64 -15.76 -0.03 -0.18
N THR A 65 -16.08 1.03 -0.93
CA THR A 65 -17.16 1.00 -1.93
C THR A 65 -16.88 -0.02 -3.05
N HIS A 66 -15.62 -0.07 -3.52
CA HIS A 66 -15.22 -1.04 -4.54
C HIS A 66 -15.37 -2.49 -4.08
N LEU A 67 -14.93 -2.79 -2.85
CA LEU A 67 -14.99 -4.13 -2.29
C LEU A 67 -16.41 -4.56 -1.90
N GLY A 68 -17.28 -3.62 -1.53
CA GLY A 68 -18.65 -3.90 -1.09
C GLY A 68 -19.42 -4.85 -2.01
N LYS A 69 -19.28 -4.70 -3.34
CA LYS A 69 -19.93 -5.59 -4.33
C LYS A 69 -19.42 -7.04 -4.30
N TYR A 70 -18.19 -7.29 -3.85
CA TYR A 70 -17.63 -8.64 -3.72
C TYR A 70 -17.97 -9.26 -2.38
N LEU A 71 -18.32 -8.45 -1.39
CA LEU A 71 -18.68 -8.90 -0.04
C LEU A 71 -20.12 -9.38 0.07
N MET A 72 -21.01 -9.00 -0.87
CA MET A 72 -22.44 -9.35 -0.83
C MET A 72 -22.72 -10.85 -0.76
N PHE A 73 -21.81 -11.67 -1.28
CA PHE A 73 -21.94 -13.13 -1.31
C PHE A 73 -20.96 -13.84 -0.39
N SER A 74 -20.32 -13.10 0.52
CA SER A 74 -19.36 -13.64 1.50
C SER A 74 -19.81 -13.37 2.92
N LYS A 75 -19.36 -14.21 3.83
CA LYS A 75 -19.55 -14.01 5.28
C LYS A 75 -18.44 -13.12 5.84
N THR A 76 -18.12 -12.03 5.12
CA THR A 76 -17.05 -11.09 5.50
C THR A 76 -17.61 -9.68 5.57
N THR A 77 -17.26 -8.97 6.64
CA THR A 77 -17.55 -7.54 6.83
C THR A 77 -16.28 -6.71 6.67
N LEU A 78 -16.43 -5.54 6.07
CA LEU A 78 -15.37 -4.55 5.92
C LEU A 78 -15.76 -3.29 6.67
N THR A 79 -14.96 -2.91 7.66
CA THR A 79 -15.19 -1.74 8.50
C THR A 79 -14.01 -0.78 8.39
N LEU A 80 -14.27 0.51 8.19
CA LEU A 80 -13.25 1.53 8.33
C LEU A 80 -12.99 1.77 9.83
N LEU A 81 -11.72 1.71 10.19
CA LEU A 81 -11.27 1.97 11.56
C LEU A 81 -10.68 3.38 11.66
N THR A 82 -10.81 3.98 12.83
CA THR A 82 -10.23 5.28 13.17
C THR A 82 -8.85 5.16 13.81
N TRP A 83 -8.17 4.07 13.55
CA TRP A 83 -6.82 3.81 14.07
C TRP A 83 -5.80 4.78 13.52
N ASN A 84 -4.86 5.14 14.35
CA ASN A 84 -3.71 5.94 13.97
C ASN A 84 -2.59 5.03 13.43
N CYS A 85 -1.82 5.58 12.49
CA CYS A 85 -0.63 4.92 11.94
C CYS A 85 0.55 5.88 12.09
N TRP A 86 1.54 5.48 12.86
CA TRP A 86 2.73 6.26 13.16
C TRP A 86 3.96 5.66 12.51
N GLY A 87 4.80 6.48 11.89
CA GLY A 87 6.14 6.09 11.46
C GLY A 87 7.13 6.34 12.60
N CYS A 88 7.87 5.33 12.98
CA CYS A 88 8.81 5.37 14.10
C CYS A 88 10.21 4.94 13.66
N SER A 89 11.24 5.50 14.30
CA SER A 89 12.65 5.15 14.06
C SER A 89 13.36 4.87 15.37
N HIS A 90 13.63 3.59 15.65
CA HIS A 90 14.42 3.12 16.78
C HIS A 90 14.85 1.67 16.56
N SER A 91 15.98 1.28 17.16
CA SER A 91 16.51 -0.09 17.04
C SER A 91 15.72 -1.15 17.83
N SER A 92 14.87 -0.72 18.76
CA SER A 92 14.02 -1.59 19.61
C SER A 92 12.56 -1.18 19.46
N PRO A 93 11.81 -1.77 18.52
CA PRO A 93 10.37 -1.51 18.38
C PRO A 93 9.60 -2.00 19.61
N PRO A 94 8.43 -1.43 19.90
CA PRO A 94 7.55 -1.92 20.97
C PRO A 94 7.11 -3.36 20.67
N ILE A 95 6.70 -4.07 21.71
CA ILE A 95 6.11 -5.41 21.57
C ILE A 95 4.68 -5.24 21.05
N ALA A 96 4.33 -5.96 19.99
CA ALA A 96 2.96 -5.98 19.47
C ALA A 96 1.99 -6.61 20.47
N SER A 97 0.74 -6.14 20.46
CA SER A 97 -0.38 -6.65 21.26
C SER A 97 -1.65 -6.62 20.43
N ASP A 98 -2.79 -7.04 21.01
CA ASP A 98 -4.07 -7.04 20.28
C ASP A 98 -4.52 -5.63 19.83
N ASP A 99 -4.13 -4.59 20.57
CA ASP A 99 -4.47 -3.19 20.31
C ASP A 99 -3.32 -2.39 19.70
N LEU A 100 -2.19 -3.06 19.41
CA LEU A 100 -0.97 -2.41 18.87
C LEU A 100 -0.28 -3.32 17.88
N ILE A 101 -0.37 -2.96 16.61
CA ILE A 101 0.30 -3.66 15.51
C ILE A 101 1.62 -2.96 15.22
N VAL A 102 2.70 -3.73 15.17
CA VAL A 102 4.04 -3.23 14.80
C VAL A 102 4.43 -3.84 13.45
N VAL A 103 4.70 -2.98 12.48
CA VAL A 103 5.09 -3.39 11.12
C VAL A 103 6.54 -2.97 10.86
N PRO A 104 7.49 -3.89 10.86
CA PRO A 104 8.88 -3.57 10.54
C PRO A 104 9.02 -3.16 9.07
N ARG A 105 9.83 -2.12 8.83
CA ARG A 105 10.17 -1.61 7.49
C ARG A 105 11.66 -1.72 7.20
N SER A 106 12.50 -1.63 8.22
CA SER A 106 13.95 -1.89 8.17
C SER A 106 14.43 -2.26 9.57
N ALA A 107 15.73 -2.38 9.77
CA ALA A 107 16.32 -2.68 11.08
C ALA A 107 15.96 -1.65 12.18
N SER A 108 15.70 -0.40 11.78
CA SER A 108 15.39 0.69 12.72
C SER A 108 14.12 1.47 12.38
N LEU A 109 13.40 1.11 11.33
CA LEU A 109 12.21 1.80 10.88
C LEU A 109 11.00 0.88 10.95
N TYR A 110 9.90 1.32 11.55
CA TYR A 110 8.68 0.54 11.70
C TYR A 110 7.43 1.44 11.74
N GLU A 111 6.29 0.85 11.43
CA GLU A 111 4.99 1.47 11.66
C GLU A 111 4.37 0.92 12.94
N VAL A 112 3.65 1.79 13.65
CA VAL A 112 2.81 1.43 14.79
C VAL A 112 1.38 1.79 14.44
N TRP A 113 0.47 0.82 14.49
CA TRP A 113 -0.97 1.03 14.28
C TRP A 113 -1.68 0.78 15.59
N CYS A 114 -2.46 1.74 16.06
CA CYS A 114 -3.20 1.64 17.30
C CYS A 114 -4.47 2.49 17.26
N ASP A 115 -5.44 2.16 18.10
CA ASP A 115 -6.69 2.90 18.23
C ASP A 115 -6.63 4.04 19.25
N ASN A 116 -5.58 4.07 20.09
CA ASN A 116 -5.40 5.14 21.06
C ASN A 116 -4.91 6.44 20.40
N THR A 117 -5.20 7.57 21.04
CA THR A 117 -4.82 8.91 20.53
C THR A 117 -3.40 9.32 20.90
N GLY A 118 -2.71 8.56 21.76
CA GLY A 118 -1.34 8.82 22.16
C GLY A 118 -0.33 8.39 21.10
N ALA A 119 0.59 9.28 20.73
CA ALA A 119 1.71 8.91 19.88
C ALA A 119 2.64 7.96 20.64
N PRO A 120 3.12 6.87 20.02
CA PRO A 120 4.16 6.03 20.60
C PRO A 120 5.48 6.80 20.72
N ASP A 121 6.44 6.23 21.46
CA ASP A 121 7.81 6.76 21.49
C ASP A 121 8.47 6.66 20.10
N HIS A 122 9.45 7.55 19.87
CA HIS A 122 10.30 7.55 18.67
C HIS A 122 9.58 7.82 17.35
N VAL A 123 8.42 8.50 17.39
CA VAL A 123 7.74 8.96 16.18
C VAL A 123 8.62 9.95 15.42
N ILE A 124 8.73 9.76 14.12
CA ILE A 124 9.39 10.69 13.22
C ILE A 124 8.37 11.56 12.49
N THR A 125 8.81 12.71 11.99
CA THR A 125 7.95 13.63 11.24
C THR A 125 7.45 12.97 9.94
N GLN A 126 6.31 13.44 9.43
CA GLN A 126 5.76 12.95 8.16
C GLN A 126 6.75 13.12 6.99
N ASP A 127 7.51 14.21 6.96
CA ASP A 127 8.49 14.43 5.91
C ASP A 127 9.70 13.48 6.03
N ALA A 128 10.18 13.21 7.24
CA ALA A 128 11.20 12.20 7.47
C ALA A 128 10.71 10.81 7.05
N TRP A 129 9.47 10.45 7.39
CA TRP A 129 8.84 9.19 6.95
C TRP A 129 8.75 9.09 5.43
N ARG A 130 8.30 10.16 4.75
CA ARG A 130 8.22 10.21 3.28
C ARG A 130 9.60 10.07 2.65
N TYR A 131 10.60 10.75 3.19
CA TYR A 131 11.98 10.68 2.72
C TYR A 131 12.53 9.27 2.79
N GLU A 132 12.36 8.58 3.93
CA GLU A 132 12.76 7.18 4.10
C GLU A 132 12.08 6.25 3.09
N ARG A 133 10.81 6.50 2.77
CA ARG A 133 10.08 5.73 1.75
C ARG A 133 10.61 6.00 0.34
N PHE A 134 10.91 7.25 0.02
CA PHE A 134 11.52 7.59 -1.28
C PHE A 134 12.86 6.91 -1.49
N LEU A 135 13.71 6.89 -0.47
CA LEU A 135 15.01 6.19 -0.55
C LEU A 135 14.86 4.68 -0.84
N ARG A 136 13.77 4.07 -0.41
CA ARG A 136 13.45 2.67 -0.71
C ARG A 136 12.68 2.47 -2.03
N GLY A 137 12.42 3.55 -2.77
CA GLY A 137 11.66 3.49 -4.01
C GLY A 137 10.18 3.10 -3.84
N GLU A 138 9.63 3.25 -2.64
CA GLU A 138 8.24 2.90 -2.34
C GLU A 138 7.27 3.92 -2.92
N ALA A 139 6.53 3.52 -3.95
CA ALA A 139 5.36 4.27 -4.42
C ALA A 139 4.13 3.94 -3.59
N ARG A 140 3.23 4.91 -3.46
CA ARG A 140 1.91 4.71 -2.84
C ARG A 140 0.82 5.36 -3.69
N ILE A 141 -0.34 4.73 -3.73
CA ILE A 141 -1.51 5.26 -4.39
C ILE A 141 -2.23 6.22 -3.44
N CYS A 142 -2.52 7.41 -3.94
CA CYS A 142 -3.42 8.38 -3.31
C CYS A 142 -4.64 8.60 -4.21
N GLU A 143 -5.61 9.37 -3.76
CA GLU A 143 -6.84 9.65 -4.50
C GLU A 143 -6.56 10.12 -5.94
N ALA A 144 -5.61 11.04 -6.13
CA ALA A 144 -5.25 11.58 -7.43
C ALA A 144 -4.61 10.55 -8.39
N THR A 145 -4.11 9.44 -7.89
CA THR A 145 -3.38 8.43 -8.68
C THR A 145 -4.10 7.09 -8.81
N MET A 146 -5.28 6.95 -8.19
CA MET A 146 -6.13 5.77 -8.35
C MET A 146 -6.39 5.46 -9.83
N HIS A 147 -6.36 4.19 -10.19
CA HIS A 147 -6.63 3.70 -11.55
C HIS A 147 -5.69 4.20 -12.66
N GLN A 148 -4.60 4.90 -12.34
CA GLN A 148 -3.71 5.46 -13.35
C GLN A 148 -2.56 4.53 -13.74
N PHE A 149 -2.08 3.70 -12.83
CA PHE A 149 -0.87 2.90 -13.00
C PHE A 149 -1.14 1.41 -12.99
N LEU A 150 -0.36 0.66 -13.78
CA LEU A 150 -0.20 -0.78 -13.59
C LEU A 150 0.76 -1.02 -12.41
N PRO A 151 0.69 -2.16 -11.72
CA PRO A 151 1.62 -2.47 -10.65
C PRO A 151 3.09 -2.41 -11.07
N GLN A 152 3.41 -2.85 -12.30
CA GLN A 152 4.77 -2.80 -12.85
C GLN A 152 5.25 -1.36 -13.12
N ASP A 153 4.36 -0.42 -13.44
CA ASP A 153 4.73 1.00 -13.58
C ASP A 153 5.32 1.55 -12.26
N LEU A 154 4.90 0.99 -11.12
CA LEU A 154 5.28 1.37 -9.76
C LEU A 154 6.38 0.46 -9.18
N ASN A 155 6.95 -0.46 -9.97
CA ASN A 155 7.91 -1.48 -9.54
C ASN A 155 7.37 -2.46 -8.48
N TYR A 156 6.07 -2.66 -8.36
CA TYR A 156 5.48 -3.56 -7.37
C TYR A 156 5.87 -5.03 -7.61
N ASP A 157 6.16 -5.41 -8.84
CA ASP A 157 6.71 -6.70 -9.20
C ASP A 157 8.14 -6.92 -8.67
N LEU A 158 8.96 -5.87 -8.65
CA LEU A 158 10.34 -5.90 -8.15
C LEU A 158 10.40 -5.81 -6.61
N GLN A 159 9.39 -5.21 -6.00
CA GLN A 159 9.31 -5.02 -4.54
C GLN A 159 8.61 -6.17 -3.81
N GLY A 160 8.23 -7.24 -4.50
CA GLY A 160 7.54 -8.37 -3.90
C GLY A 160 6.11 -8.05 -3.43
N ILE A 161 5.48 -7.00 -4.01
CA ILE A 161 4.08 -6.61 -3.72
C ILE A 161 3.10 -7.49 -4.52
N ILE A 162 3.59 -8.26 -5.50
CA ILE A 162 2.81 -9.18 -6.32
C ILE A 162 3.34 -10.60 -6.13
N ASP A 163 2.45 -11.53 -5.82
CA ASP A 163 2.73 -12.96 -5.86
C ASP A 163 2.21 -13.50 -7.21
N PHE A 164 3.12 -13.92 -8.08
CA PHE A 164 2.75 -14.46 -9.40
C PHE A 164 2.31 -15.92 -9.35
N ASP A 165 2.72 -16.67 -8.32
CA ASP A 165 2.42 -18.09 -8.12
C ASP A 165 1.16 -18.34 -7.28
N LYS A 166 0.34 -17.31 -7.07
CA LYS A 166 -0.93 -17.43 -6.35
C LYS A 166 -2.11 -17.69 -7.30
N GLY A 167 -3.27 -18.08 -6.72
CA GLY A 167 -4.53 -18.21 -7.44
C GLY A 167 -5.07 -16.89 -8.02
N CYS A 168 -6.15 -16.98 -8.79
CA CYS A 168 -6.72 -15.85 -9.52
C CYS A 168 -7.14 -14.70 -8.61
N TYR A 169 -7.00 -13.47 -9.13
CA TYR A 169 -7.48 -12.25 -8.49
C TYR A 169 -7.91 -11.21 -9.54
N THR A 170 -8.69 -10.22 -9.12
CA THR A 170 -9.20 -9.16 -10.01
C THR A 170 -8.05 -8.40 -10.68
N GLY A 171 -8.04 -8.37 -12.02
CA GLY A 171 -7.02 -7.70 -12.83
C GLY A 171 -5.77 -8.52 -13.14
N GLN A 172 -5.67 -9.76 -12.64
CA GLN A 172 -4.51 -10.64 -12.82
C GLN A 172 -4.12 -10.84 -14.28
N GLU A 173 -5.09 -10.98 -15.19
CA GLU A 173 -4.79 -11.30 -16.59
C GLU A 173 -3.81 -10.28 -17.20
N ILE A 174 -4.07 -8.99 -17.00
CA ILE A 174 -3.22 -7.92 -17.52
C ILE A 174 -1.86 -7.90 -16.81
N VAL A 175 -1.86 -8.03 -15.49
CA VAL A 175 -0.64 -8.01 -14.66
C VAL A 175 0.27 -9.20 -14.98
N ALA A 176 -0.28 -10.41 -15.05
CA ALA A 176 0.46 -11.63 -15.36
C ALA A 176 0.94 -11.64 -16.83
N ARG A 177 0.09 -11.22 -17.78
CA ARG A 177 0.49 -11.10 -19.18
C ARG A 177 1.70 -10.19 -19.37
N LEU A 178 1.72 -9.04 -18.70
CA LEU A 178 2.84 -8.11 -18.77
C LEU A 178 4.11 -8.72 -18.16
N HIS A 179 3.98 -9.51 -17.10
CA HIS A 179 5.12 -10.18 -16.46
C HIS A 179 5.72 -11.30 -17.34
N TYR A 180 4.88 -12.18 -17.90
CA TYR A 180 5.35 -13.37 -18.61
C TYR A 180 5.59 -13.18 -20.10
N ARG A 181 4.91 -12.21 -20.73
CA ARG A 181 4.89 -12.05 -22.21
C ARG A 181 5.16 -10.64 -22.69
N GLY A 182 5.49 -9.72 -21.80
CA GLY A 182 5.72 -8.32 -22.14
C GLY A 182 6.81 -7.67 -21.31
N SER A 183 6.97 -6.39 -21.52
CA SER A 183 7.79 -5.52 -20.68
C SER A 183 6.99 -4.25 -20.38
N PRO A 184 7.09 -3.68 -19.17
CA PRO A 184 6.43 -2.42 -18.87
C PRO A 184 7.04 -1.29 -19.70
N ASN A 185 6.17 -0.46 -20.29
CA ASN A 185 6.60 0.70 -21.10
C ASN A 185 7.21 1.82 -20.26
N ARG A 186 6.98 1.81 -18.96
CA ARG A 186 7.48 2.79 -17.99
C ARG A 186 7.68 2.12 -16.64
N ARG A 187 8.64 2.66 -15.88
CA ARG A 187 8.91 2.27 -14.50
C ARG A 187 9.23 3.49 -13.66
N LEU A 188 8.90 3.41 -12.39
CA LEU A 188 9.32 4.39 -11.41
C LEU A 188 10.85 4.35 -11.28
N SER A 189 11.49 5.51 -11.22
CA SER A 189 12.91 5.64 -10.93
C SER A 189 13.17 6.77 -9.93
N LEU A 190 14.16 6.59 -9.08
CA LEU A 190 14.62 7.60 -8.14
C LEU A 190 15.75 8.40 -8.78
N HIS A 191 15.61 9.73 -8.78
CA HIS A 191 16.61 10.64 -9.30
C HIS A 191 17.06 11.62 -8.22
N ALA A 192 18.35 11.81 -8.07
CA ALA A 192 18.89 12.93 -7.32
C ALA A 192 18.82 14.20 -8.19
N ILE A 193 18.14 15.21 -7.68
CA ILE A 193 18.09 16.54 -8.35
C ILE A 193 19.11 17.43 -7.64
N THR A 194 20.23 17.70 -8.30
CA THR A 194 21.08 18.83 -7.91
C THR A 194 20.39 20.11 -8.37
N ARG A 195 20.13 21.05 -7.47
CA ARG A 195 19.61 22.37 -7.85
C ARG A 195 20.54 22.96 -8.91
N PRO A 196 20.05 23.28 -10.12
CA PRO A 196 20.84 24.10 -11.03
C PRO A 196 21.06 25.46 -10.34
N THR A 197 22.26 26.01 -10.44
CA THR A 197 22.60 27.38 -10.06
C THR A 197 21.99 28.40 -11.05
N ALA A 198 20.87 28.09 -11.69
CA ALA A 198 20.18 28.96 -12.62
C ALA A 198 19.29 29.96 -11.88
N PRO A 199 19.20 31.22 -12.39
CA PRO A 199 18.36 32.24 -11.79
C PRO A 199 16.89 31.84 -11.74
N PRO A 200 16.11 32.43 -10.83
CA PRO A 200 14.71 32.07 -10.68
C PRO A 200 13.96 32.23 -12.01
N TYR A 201 13.10 31.27 -12.30
CA TYR A 201 12.21 31.27 -13.45
C TYR A 201 11.47 32.61 -13.54
N THR A 202 11.79 33.42 -14.54
CA THR A 202 11.03 34.61 -14.87
C THR A 202 9.87 34.17 -15.76
N ASP A 203 8.66 34.25 -15.23
CA ASP A 203 7.43 33.98 -15.96
C ASP A 203 7.31 34.91 -17.18
N LYS A 204 7.40 34.36 -18.39
CA LYS A 204 7.31 35.06 -19.66
C LYS A 204 5.88 35.44 -20.07
N HIS A 205 4.90 35.31 -19.18
CA HIS A 205 3.49 35.56 -19.50
C HIS A 205 2.94 36.91 -19.10
N THR A 206 3.80 37.90 -18.82
CA THR A 206 3.33 39.29 -18.64
C THR A 206 3.86 40.20 -19.76
N ARG A 207 3.39 39.99 -20.98
CA ARG A 207 3.33 41.02 -22.03
C ARG A 207 2.32 40.63 -23.10
N ARG A 208 1.09 41.06 -22.94
CA ARG A 208 0.26 41.61 -24.03
C ARG A 208 -0.70 42.61 -23.40
N SER A 209 -0.29 43.85 -23.41
CA SER A 209 -1.17 45.01 -23.49
C SER A 209 -1.80 45.11 -24.85
#